data_5f074fcc2a1c6213327f714ee4ee9daa
#
_entry.id   5f074fcc2a1c6213327f714ee4ee9daa
#
_cell.length_a   1.000
_cell.length_b   1.000
_cell.length_c   1.000
_cell.angle_alpha   90.00
_cell.angle_beta   90.00
_cell.angle_gamma   90.00
#
_symmetry.space_group_name_H-M   'P 1'
#
loop_
_entity.id
_entity.type
_entity.pdbx_description
1 polymer ?
#
loop_
_entity_poly.entity_id
_entity_poly.type
_entity_poly.pdbx_seq_one_letter_code
_entity_poly.pdbx_strand_id
1 'polypeptide(L)'
;MTTKKTSAAKSAQDTLEAVAEAQKKTFDDAVQAGTDAFAKGYEEFYNTARDKMDEAQKSAFENFDQVSDFNRENVEAVIVSSNIVAKGFEVVGKEVAAYAQKAAEANMAAAKKLSSAKNPQELMDMQAEWAKTAFDGFVAESTKLQDLSVKVSNQASQPISERINKAVETFSKPIAA
;
A
#
# COMPACT_ATOMS: atom_id res chain seq x y z
N MET A 1 23.19 -31.57 36.15
CA MET A 1 23.17 -30.13 35.71
C MET A 1 22.72 -29.91 34.25
N THR A 2 22.30 -30.94 33.54
CA THR A 2 21.98 -30.90 32.08
C THR A 2 20.51 -30.53 31.78
N THR A 3 19.59 -30.75 32.69
CA THR A 3 18.14 -30.53 32.48
C THR A 3 17.68 -29.06 32.53
N LYS A 4 18.43 -28.21 33.22
CA LYS A 4 18.07 -26.79 33.34
C LYS A 4 18.43 -25.93 32.09
N LYS A 5 19.45 -26.37 31.32
CA LYS A 5 19.91 -25.73 30.11
C LYS A 5 18.97 -25.98 28.92
N THR A 6 18.37 -27.15 28.86
CA THR A 6 17.41 -27.56 27.82
C THR A 6 16.05 -26.84 27.97
N SER A 7 15.63 -26.59 29.22
CA SER A 7 14.38 -25.86 29.51
C SER A 7 14.47 -24.38 29.12
N ALA A 8 15.59 -23.72 29.40
CA ALA A 8 15.78 -22.31 29.05
C ALA A 8 15.91 -22.10 27.52
N ALA A 9 16.57 -23.01 26.81
CA ALA A 9 16.68 -22.96 25.35
C ALA A 9 15.32 -23.17 24.66
N LYS A 10 14.49 -24.08 25.18
CA LYS A 10 13.14 -24.33 24.68
C LYS A 10 12.22 -23.13 24.93
N SER A 11 12.28 -22.54 26.11
CA SER A 11 11.53 -21.30 26.42
C SER A 11 11.93 -20.12 25.55
N ALA A 12 13.22 -19.96 25.23
CA ALA A 12 13.69 -18.92 24.31
C ALA A 12 13.22 -19.16 22.87
N GLN A 13 13.18 -20.42 22.45
CA GLN A 13 12.72 -20.81 21.13
C GLN A 13 11.21 -20.59 20.98
N ASP A 14 10.42 -20.98 21.98
CA ASP A 14 8.97 -20.73 22.01
C ASP A 14 8.65 -19.23 22.02
N THR A 15 9.46 -18.41 22.68
CA THR A 15 9.28 -16.96 22.70
C THR A 15 9.63 -16.33 21.34
N LEU A 16 10.70 -16.80 20.68
CA LEU A 16 11.08 -16.33 19.35
C LEU A 16 10.02 -16.69 18.31
N GLU A 17 9.45 -17.88 18.39
CA GLU A 17 8.39 -18.34 17.50
C GLU A 17 7.10 -17.52 17.70
N ALA A 18 6.72 -17.26 18.94
CA ALA A 18 5.57 -16.40 19.26
C ALA A 18 5.77 -14.94 18.79
N VAL A 19 6.97 -14.40 18.92
CA VAL A 19 7.29 -13.05 18.41
C VAL A 19 7.27 -13.02 16.88
N ALA A 20 7.80 -14.05 16.22
CA ALA A 20 7.79 -14.15 14.76
C ALA A 20 6.36 -14.28 14.21
N GLU A 21 5.50 -15.07 14.85
CA GLU A 21 4.09 -15.17 14.49
C GLU A 21 3.33 -13.87 14.73
N ALA A 22 3.57 -13.20 15.84
CA ALA A 22 2.95 -11.91 16.14
C ALA A 22 3.37 -10.84 15.13
N GLN A 23 4.65 -10.80 14.74
CA GLN A 23 5.14 -9.87 13.72
C GLN A 23 4.57 -10.19 12.35
N LYS A 24 4.51 -11.47 11.97
CA LYS A 24 3.88 -11.89 10.72
C LYS A 24 2.42 -11.44 10.66
N LYS A 25 1.66 -11.71 11.72
CA LYS A 25 0.26 -11.29 11.81
C LYS A 25 0.12 -9.77 11.72
N THR A 26 0.94 -9.01 12.43
CA THR A 26 0.90 -7.54 12.38
C THR A 26 1.23 -7.02 10.99
N PHE A 27 2.18 -7.66 10.31
CA PHE A 27 2.53 -7.32 8.93
C PHE A 27 1.38 -7.66 7.96
N ASP A 28 0.82 -8.87 8.07
CA ASP A 28 -0.31 -9.30 7.24
C ASP A 28 -1.53 -8.38 7.46
N ASP A 29 -1.84 -8.03 8.70
CA ASP A 29 -2.92 -7.10 9.07
C ASP A 29 -2.67 -5.68 8.49
N ALA A 30 -1.43 -5.19 8.53
CA ALA A 30 -1.07 -3.89 7.97
C ALA A 30 -1.14 -3.86 6.43
N VAL A 31 -0.69 -4.93 5.77
CA VAL A 31 -0.81 -5.09 4.31
C VAL A 31 -2.27 -5.17 3.91
N GLN A 32 -3.07 -5.95 4.65
CA GLN A 32 -4.51 -6.06 4.41
C GLN A 32 -5.19 -4.70 4.58
N ALA A 33 -4.93 -4.00 5.68
CA ALA A 33 -5.50 -2.67 5.94
C ALA A 33 -5.10 -1.64 4.88
N GLY A 34 -3.85 -1.67 4.41
CA GLY A 34 -3.36 -0.84 3.32
C GLY A 34 -4.06 -1.14 1.99
N THR A 35 -4.23 -2.42 1.68
CA THR A 35 -4.93 -2.87 0.47
C THR A 35 -6.40 -2.49 0.51
N ASP A 36 -7.06 -2.68 1.66
CA ASP A 36 -8.47 -2.34 1.85
C ASP A 36 -8.70 -0.82 1.79
N ALA A 37 -7.82 -0.03 2.39
CA ALA A 37 -7.88 1.44 2.32
C ALA A 37 -7.69 1.94 0.88
N PHE A 38 -6.75 1.33 0.14
CA PHE A 38 -6.53 1.65 -1.26
C PHE A 38 -7.73 1.26 -2.13
N ALA A 39 -8.30 0.06 -1.92
CA ALA A 39 -9.47 -0.41 -2.67
C ALA A 39 -10.69 0.48 -2.41
N LYS A 40 -10.95 0.86 -1.15
CA LYS A 40 -12.02 1.79 -0.79
C LYS A 40 -11.82 3.17 -1.41
N GLY A 41 -10.62 3.72 -1.30
CA GLY A 41 -10.30 5.02 -1.91
C GLY A 41 -10.46 5.01 -3.43
N TYR A 42 -10.10 3.91 -4.09
CA TYR A 42 -10.32 3.72 -5.52
C TYR A 42 -11.81 3.62 -5.87
N GLU A 43 -12.58 2.87 -5.09
CA GLU A 43 -14.02 2.71 -5.29
C GLU A 43 -14.77 4.03 -5.10
N GLU A 44 -14.47 4.78 -4.03
CA GLU A 44 -15.02 6.11 -3.78
C GLU A 44 -14.66 7.10 -4.90
N PHE A 45 -13.40 7.09 -5.34
CA PHE A 45 -12.94 7.90 -6.45
C PHE A 45 -13.66 7.55 -7.75
N TYR A 46 -13.77 6.25 -8.07
CA TYR A 46 -14.45 5.77 -9.27
C TYR A 46 -15.94 6.15 -9.27
N ASN A 47 -16.62 5.95 -8.14
CA ASN A 47 -18.04 6.30 -7.99
C ASN A 47 -18.24 7.81 -8.11
N THR A 48 -17.39 8.62 -7.46
CA THR A 48 -17.47 10.09 -7.54
C THR A 48 -17.21 10.58 -8.98
N ALA A 49 -16.22 10.00 -9.66
CA ALA A 49 -15.92 10.34 -11.04
C ALA A 49 -17.08 9.96 -11.99
N ARG A 50 -17.67 8.78 -11.78
CA ARG A 50 -18.82 8.30 -12.54
C ARG A 50 -20.04 9.19 -12.34
N ASP A 51 -20.39 9.52 -11.09
CA ASP A 51 -21.55 10.37 -10.78
C ASP A 51 -21.40 11.77 -11.39
N LYS A 52 -20.20 12.34 -11.33
CA LYS A 52 -19.91 13.63 -11.98
C LYS A 52 -19.91 13.54 -13.51
N MET A 53 -19.51 12.41 -14.08
CA MET A 53 -19.62 12.17 -15.52
C MET A 53 -21.08 12.04 -15.95
N ASP A 54 -21.92 11.33 -15.20
CA ASP A 54 -23.35 11.17 -15.49
C ASP A 54 -24.08 12.53 -15.39
N GLU A 55 -23.68 13.37 -14.44
CA GLU A 55 -24.23 14.73 -14.29
C GLU A 55 -23.84 15.64 -15.45
N ALA A 56 -22.57 15.57 -15.89
CA ALA A 56 -22.06 16.29 -17.06
C ALA A 56 -22.72 15.79 -18.38
N GLN A 57 -22.95 14.49 -18.51
CA GLN A 57 -23.64 13.89 -19.65
C GLN A 57 -25.08 14.40 -19.79
N LYS A 58 -25.83 14.50 -18.67
CA LYS A 58 -27.21 15.02 -18.68
C LYS A 58 -27.31 16.47 -19.17
N SER A 59 -26.27 17.25 -18.88
CA SER A 59 -26.20 18.67 -19.33
C SER A 59 -25.76 18.82 -20.79
N ALA A 60 -25.23 17.80 -21.41
CA ALA A 60 -24.54 17.87 -22.72
C ALA A 60 -25.41 17.43 -23.91
N PHE A 61 -26.67 17.03 -23.72
CA PHE A 61 -27.52 16.50 -24.78
C PHE A 61 -27.92 17.53 -25.87
N GLU A 62 -27.52 18.78 -25.73
CA GLU A 62 -27.87 19.84 -26.68
C GLU A 62 -26.85 20.10 -27.82
N ASN A 63 -25.64 19.49 -27.77
CA ASN A 63 -24.62 19.67 -28.83
C ASN A 63 -23.91 18.36 -29.17
N PHE A 64 -24.46 17.59 -30.09
CA PHE A 64 -24.13 16.19 -30.42
C PHE A 64 -22.65 15.94 -30.81
N ASP A 65 -22.00 16.84 -31.52
CA ASP A 65 -20.63 16.65 -32.00
C ASP A 65 -19.58 16.87 -30.88
N GLN A 66 -19.80 17.84 -30.00
CA GLN A 66 -18.94 18.08 -28.85
C GLN A 66 -19.04 16.96 -27.79
N VAL A 67 -20.21 16.33 -27.69
CA VAL A 67 -20.46 15.21 -26.76
C VAL A 67 -19.68 13.95 -27.15
N SER A 68 -19.55 13.69 -28.45
CA SER A 68 -18.82 12.49 -28.93
C SER A 68 -17.32 12.56 -28.59
N ASP A 69 -16.69 13.70 -28.86
CA ASP A 69 -15.27 13.90 -28.53
C ASP A 69 -15.04 13.93 -27.01
N PHE A 70 -15.93 14.58 -26.27
CA PHE A 70 -15.88 14.60 -24.82
C PHE A 70 -15.96 13.21 -24.20
N ASN A 71 -16.87 12.35 -24.68
CA ASN A 71 -17.01 10.98 -24.23
C ASN A 71 -15.76 10.15 -24.54
N ARG A 72 -15.18 10.28 -25.72
CA ARG A 72 -13.95 9.55 -26.08
C ARG A 72 -12.79 9.92 -25.16
N GLU A 73 -12.57 11.21 -24.92
CA GLU A 73 -11.51 11.69 -24.04
C GLU A 73 -11.76 11.29 -22.55
N ASN A 74 -13.02 11.19 -22.12
CA ASN A 74 -13.36 10.69 -20.78
C ASN A 74 -13.05 9.21 -20.63
N VAL A 75 -13.38 8.40 -21.63
CA VAL A 75 -13.04 6.97 -21.66
C VAL A 75 -11.51 6.80 -21.63
N GLU A 76 -10.78 7.59 -22.40
CA GLU A 76 -9.31 7.56 -22.38
C GLU A 76 -8.74 7.90 -20.99
N ALA A 77 -9.26 8.93 -20.33
CA ALA A 77 -8.85 9.30 -18.97
C ALA A 77 -9.08 8.15 -17.97
N VAL A 78 -10.22 7.45 -18.06
CA VAL A 78 -10.50 6.28 -17.22
C VAL A 78 -9.52 5.14 -17.50
N ILE A 79 -9.21 4.87 -18.76
CA ILE A 79 -8.23 3.84 -19.14
C ILE A 79 -6.84 4.19 -18.60
N VAL A 80 -6.42 5.45 -18.74
CA VAL A 80 -5.13 5.92 -18.23
C VAL A 80 -5.07 5.78 -16.70
N SER A 81 -6.11 6.21 -15.99
CA SER A 81 -6.21 6.06 -14.54
C SER A 81 -6.13 4.59 -14.11
N SER A 82 -6.87 3.72 -14.78
CA SER A 82 -6.86 2.28 -14.49
C SER A 82 -5.49 1.66 -14.70
N ASN A 83 -4.78 2.06 -15.75
CA ASN A 83 -3.41 1.61 -16.01
C ASN A 83 -2.42 2.08 -14.94
N ILE A 84 -2.58 3.31 -14.44
CA ILE A 84 -1.76 3.84 -13.33
C ILE A 84 -2.00 3.02 -12.07
N VAL A 85 -3.26 2.74 -11.75
CA VAL A 85 -3.63 1.89 -10.61
C VAL A 85 -3.03 0.49 -10.72
N ALA A 86 -3.17 -0.16 -11.88
CA ALA A 86 -2.63 -1.50 -12.10
C ALA A 86 -1.10 -1.54 -11.93
N LYS A 87 -0.38 -0.55 -12.48
CA LYS A 87 1.06 -0.39 -12.27
C LYS A 87 1.40 -0.10 -10.81
N GLY A 88 0.58 0.68 -10.13
CA GLY A 88 0.72 0.96 -8.71
C GLY A 88 0.66 -0.30 -7.86
N PHE A 89 -0.30 -1.17 -8.11
CA PHE A 89 -0.38 -2.48 -7.44
C PHE A 89 0.84 -3.35 -7.70
N GLU A 90 1.35 -3.36 -8.93
CA GLU A 90 2.57 -4.10 -9.26
C GLU A 90 3.78 -3.59 -8.45
N VAL A 91 3.93 -2.26 -8.36
CA VAL A 91 5.03 -1.65 -7.60
C VAL A 91 4.91 -1.96 -6.11
N VAL A 92 3.72 -1.81 -5.53
CA VAL A 92 3.45 -2.15 -4.11
C VAL A 92 3.72 -3.63 -3.86
N GLY A 93 3.24 -4.52 -4.73
CA GLY A 93 3.48 -5.96 -4.60
C GLY A 93 4.96 -6.34 -4.66
N LYS A 94 5.74 -5.71 -5.54
CA LYS A 94 7.19 -5.90 -5.60
C LYS A 94 7.89 -5.42 -4.33
N GLU A 95 7.46 -4.30 -3.77
CA GLU A 95 8.06 -3.76 -2.54
C GLU A 95 7.77 -4.66 -1.35
N VAL A 96 6.52 -5.12 -1.20
CA VAL A 96 6.14 -6.09 -0.16
C VAL A 96 6.97 -7.37 -0.27
N ALA A 97 7.12 -7.92 -1.48
CA ALA A 97 7.93 -9.12 -1.70
C ALA A 97 9.41 -8.89 -1.36
N ALA A 98 9.97 -7.75 -1.74
CA ALA A 98 11.35 -7.38 -1.43
C ALA A 98 11.57 -7.21 0.09
N TYR A 99 10.62 -6.58 0.78
CA TYR A 99 10.67 -6.46 2.23
C TYR A 99 10.59 -7.83 2.92
N ALA A 100 9.65 -8.69 2.50
CA ALA A 100 9.52 -10.03 3.06
C ALA A 100 10.82 -10.85 2.91
N GLN A 101 11.49 -10.75 1.76
CA GLN A 101 12.78 -11.40 1.55
C GLN A 101 13.85 -10.84 2.50
N LYS A 102 13.99 -9.52 2.60
CA LYS A 102 14.94 -8.87 3.51
C LYS A 102 14.67 -9.23 4.98
N ALA A 103 13.42 -9.27 5.38
CA ALA A 103 13.02 -9.66 6.72
C ALA A 103 13.39 -11.11 7.02
N ALA A 104 13.17 -12.02 6.07
CA ALA A 104 13.57 -13.43 6.21
C ALA A 104 15.08 -13.58 6.33
N GLU A 105 15.87 -12.88 5.53
CA GLU A 105 17.34 -12.87 5.60
C GLU A 105 17.83 -12.31 6.94
N ALA A 106 17.24 -11.19 7.40
CA ALA A 106 17.56 -10.58 8.69
C ALA A 106 17.22 -11.51 9.87
N ASN A 107 16.09 -12.21 9.81
CA ASN A 107 15.69 -13.17 10.83
C ASN A 107 16.64 -14.37 10.87
N MET A 108 17.07 -14.90 9.73
CA MET A 108 18.06 -15.97 9.69
C MET A 108 19.43 -15.51 10.23
N ALA A 109 19.86 -14.30 9.92
CA ALA A 109 21.08 -13.74 10.45
C ALA A 109 21.01 -13.54 11.97
N ALA A 110 19.88 -13.03 12.46
CA ALA A 110 19.61 -12.85 13.89
C ALA A 110 19.61 -14.20 14.62
N ALA A 111 18.97 -15.23 14.09
CA ALA A 111 18.96 -16.57 14.69
C ALA A 111 20.38 -17.15 14.80
N LYS A 112 21.23 -16.97 13.78
CA LYS A 112 22.65 -17.36 13.83
C LYS A 112 23.40 -16.57 14.91
N LYS A 113 23.18 -15.28 15.01
CA LYS A 113 23.82 -14.41 16.01
C LYS A 113 23.38 -14.80 17.43
N LEU A 114 22.09 -15.02 17.65
CA LEU A 114 21.53 -15.43 18.93
C LEU A 114 22.07 -16.79 19.38
N SER A 115 22.28 -17.75 18.46
CA SER A 115 22.86 -19.06 18.79
C SER A 115 24.32 -19.00 19.24
N SER A 116 25.02 -17.90 18.99
CA SER A 116 26.41 -17.67 19.39
C SER A 116 26.58 -16.97 20.74
N ALA A 117 25.48 -16.61 21.42
CA ALA A 117 25.51 -15.93 22.71
C ALA A 117 26.23 -16.77 23.77
N LYS A 118 27.14 -16.16 24.49
CA LYS A 118 28.01 -16.84 25.46
C LYS A 118 27.40 -16.89 26.86
N ASN A 119 26.44 -16.03 27.14
CA ASN A 119 25.77 -15.93 28.42
C ASN A 119 24.33 -15.41 28.27
N PRO A 120 23.48 -15.57 29.29
CA PRO A 120 22.07 -15.12 29.22
C PRO A 120 21.90 -13.61 29.00
N GLN A 121 22.80 -12.78 29.53
CA GLN A 121 22.73 -11.34 29.38
C GLN A 121 22.97 -10.94 27.90
N GLU A 122 24.02 -11.47 27.30
CA GLU A 122 24.35 -11.24 25.88
C GLU A 122 23.17 -11.69 24.97
N LEU A 123 22.53 -12.82 25.31
CA LEU A 123 21.35 -13.28 24.58
C LEU A 123 20.20 -12.28 24.63
N MET A 124 19.92 -11.73 25.83
CA MET A 124 18.86 -10.73 26.00
C MET A 124 19.17 -9.42 25.26
N ASP A 125 20.40 -8.96 25.32
CA ASP A 125 20.82 -7.74 24.62
C ASP A 125 20.69 -7.90 23.10
N MET A 126 21.11 -9.06 22.56
CA MET A 126 20.94 -9.37 21.13
C MET A 126 19.47 -9.47 20.71
N GLN A 127 18.61 -10.05 21.57
CA GLN A 127 17.17 -10.12 21.30
C GLN A 127 16.55 -8.71 21.27
N ALA A 128 16.92 -7.86 22.21
CA ALA A 128 16.43 -6.48 22.27
C ALA A 128 16.87 -5.67 21.04
N GLU A 129 18.13 -5.82 20.61
CA GLU A 129 18.68 -5.19 19.41
C GLU A 129 17.94 -5.66 18.15
N TRP A 130 17.73 -6.97 18.02
CA TRP A 130 16.98 -7.55 16.90
C TRP A 130 15.54 -7.05 16.86
N ALA A 131 14.83 -7.09 18.01
CA ALA A 131 13.44 -6.63 18.08
C ALA A 131 13.30 -5.16 17.70
N LYS A 132 14.24 -4.30 18.17
CA LYS A 132 14.27 -2.89 17.78
C LYS A 132 14.50 -2.72 16.28
N THR A 133 15.49 -3.41 15.73
CA THR A 133 15.80 -3.32 14.28
C THR A 133 14.65 -3.81 13.43
N ALA A 134 13.97 -4.88 13.83
CA ALA A 134 12.81 -5.41 13.13
C ALA A 134 11.62 -4.43 13.18
N PHE A 135 11.40 -3.80 14.33
CA PHE A 135 10.36 -2.78 14.49
C PHE A 135 10.65 -1.53 13.65
N ASP A 136 11.88 -1.01 13.74
CA ASP A 136 12.28 0.16 12.95
C ASP A 136 12.15 -0.10 11.44
N GLY A 137 12.54 -1.30 10.99
CA GLY A 137 12.37 -1.74 9.60
C GLY A 137 10.91 -1.83 9.19
N PHE A 138 10.04 -2.34 10.06
CA PHE A 138 8.60 -2.42 9.80
C PHE A 138 7.97 -1.01 9.67
N VAL A 139 8.31 -0.09 10.58
CA VAL A 139 7.80 1.28 10.53
C VAL A 139 8.25 1.99 9.26
N ALA A 140 9.53 1.86 8.90
CA ALA A 140 10.06 2.45 7.68
C ALA A 140 9.36 1.92 6.42
N GLU A 141 9.12 0.60 6.35
CA GLU A 141 8.44 -0.01 5.21
C GLU A 141 6.96 0.39 5.15
N SER A 142 6.27 0.43 6.30
CA SER A 142 4.88 0.89 6.36
C SER A 142 4.73 2.33 5.85
N THR A 143 5.65 3.22 6.25
CA THR A 143 5.67 4.60 5.75
C THR A 143 5.89 4.66 4.24
N LYS A 144 6.82 3.86 3.72
CA LYS A 144 7.10 3.78 2.29
C LYS A 144 5.89 3.27 1.49
N LEU A 145 5.21 2.25 1.98
CA LEU A 145 4.00 1.71 1.34
C LEU A 145 2.86 2.74 1.35
N GLN A 146 2.73 3.50 2.44
CA GLN A 146 1.77 4.60 2.52
C GLN A 146 2.09 5.69 1.49
N ASP A 147 3.33 6.13 1.38
CA ASP A 147 3.77 7.13 0.40
C ASP A 147 3.53 6.67 -1.04
N LEU A 148 3.82 5.39 -1.33
CA LEU A 148 3.54 4.78 -2.63
C LEU A 148 2.05 4.80 -2.95
N SER A 149 1.21 4.45 -1.97
CA SER A 149 -0.25 4.43 -2.13
C SER A 149 -0.81 5.83 -2.40
N VAL A 150 -0.36 6.83 -1.64
CA VAL A 150 -0.73 8.24 -1.85
C VAL A 150 -0.28 8.73 -3.24
N LYS A 151 0.94 8.38 -3.64
CA LYS A 151 1.46 8.76 -4.96
C LYS A 151 0.64 8.15 -6.09
N VAL A 152 0.32 6.86 -6.00
CA VAL A 152 -0.50 6.16 -7.01
C VAL A 152 -1.89 6.78 -7.07
N SER A 153 -2.52 7.04 -5.91
CA SER A 153 -3.84 7.68 -5.84
C SER A 153 -3.84 9.06 -6.49
N ASN A 154 -2.86 9.91 -6.18
CA ASN A 154 -2.74 11.23 -6.77
C ASN A 154 -2.52 11.18 -8.29
N GLN A 155 -1.66 10.28 -8.75
CA GLN A 155 -1.41 10.10 -10.19
C GLN A 155 -2.63 9.54 -10.94
N ALA A 156 -3.37 8.62 -10.33
CA ALA A 156 -4.56 8.04 -10.94
C ALA A 156 -5.74 9.02 -10.97
N SER A 157 -5.84 9.93 -10.00
CA SER A 157 -6.88 10.94 -9.98
C SER A 157 -6.66 12.09 -10.97
N GLN A 158 -5.42 12.34 -11.37
CA GLN A 158 -5.07 13.48 -12.20
C GLN A 158 -5.80 13.49 -13.55
N PRO A 159 -5.79 12.42 -14.39
CA PRO A 159 -6.48 12.43 -15.69
C PRO A 159 -7.97 12.72 -15.55
N ILE A 160 -8.60 12.19 -14.51
CA ILE A 160 -10.02 12.41 -14.26
C ILE A 160 -10.30 13.85 -13.81
N SER A 161 -9.47 14.38 -12.92
CA SER A 161 -9.59 15.76 -12.44
C SER A 161 -9.42 16.77 -13.59
N GLU A 162 -8.48 16.53 -14.50
CA GLU A 162 -8.30 17.34 -15.69
C GLU A 162 -9.55 17.34 -16.59
N ARG A 163 -10.20 16.18 -16.73
CA ARG A 163 -11.45 16.05 -17.49
C ARG A 163 -12.61 16.77 -16.82
N ILE A 164 -12.73 16.69 -15.50
CA ILE A 164 -13.76 17.41 -14.74
C ILE A 164 -13.57 18.92 -14.93
N ASN A 165 -12.36 19.44 -14.81
CA ASN A 165 -12.07 20.86 -15.02
C ASN A 165 -12.42 21.30 -16.43
N LYS A 166 -12.04 20.51 -17.45
CA LYS A 166 -12.35 20.79 -18.84
C LYS A 166 -13.86 20.77 -19.12
N ALA A 167 -14.60 19.85 -18.45
CA ALA A 167 -16.05 19.83 -18.52
C ALA A 167 -16.66 21.12 -17.96
N VAL A 168 -16.22 21.53 -16.77
CA VAL A 168 -16.69 22.79 -16.15
C VAL A 168 -16.38 23.98 -17.06
N GLU A 169 -15.19 24.09 -17.62
CA GLU A 169 -14.83 25.18 -18.54
C GLU A 169 -15.69 25.21 -19.81
N THR A 170 -15.98 24.02 -20.36
CA THR A 170 -16.74 23.90 -21.61
C THR A 170 -18.21 24.23 -21.42
N PHE A 171 -18.80 23.73 -20.32
CA PHE A 171 -20.24 23.86 -20.08
C PHE A 171 -20.63 25.07 -19.20
N SER A 172 -19.65 25.76 -18.58
CA SER A 172 -19.91 27.01 -17.84
C SER A 172 -19.91 28.27 -18.71
N LYS A 173 -19.49 28.16 -19.98
CA LYS A 173 -19.57 29.33 -20.89
C LYS A 173 -21.03 29.57 -21.28
N PRO A 174 -21.61 30.76 -21.02
CA PRO A 174 -22.96 31.05 -21.47
C PRO A 174 -23.00 30.92 -22.99
N ILE A 175 -23.98 30.18 -23.49
CA ILE A 175 -24.27 30.12 -24.92
C ILE A 175 -24.56 31.55 -25.33
N ALA A 176 -23.64 32.13 -26.09
CA ALA A 176 -23.88 33.46 -26.67
C ALA A 176 -25.11 33.36 -27.57
N ALA A 177 -26.17 34.08 -27.18
CA ALA A 177 -27.43 34.19 -27.90
C ALA A 177 -27.24 34.98 -29.20
#